data_8d635b0dd7fdeb2bf401464a4aaf97fa
#
_entry.id   8d635b0dd7fdeb2bf401464a4aaf97fa
#
_cell.length_a   1.000
_cell.length_b   1.000
_cell.length_c   1.000
_cell.angle_alpha   90.00
_cell.angle_beta   90.00
_cell.angle_gamma   90.00
#
_symmetry.space_group_name_H-M   'P 1'
#
loop_
_entity.id
_entity.type
_entity.pdbx_description
1 polymer ?
#
loop_
_entity_poly.entity_id
_entity_poly.type
_entity_poly.pdbx_seq_one_letter_code
_entity_poly.pdbx_strand_id
1 'polypeptide(L)'
;SSVSANTDAGFSIISWTGSGADGTIGHGLTQTPSFFITKDRNNTRNWEGFHKDLTAGYVLYLNLTNAQNNAGNTYFQGGFSASGTNDTTIALSSYLAQTGRPMIGYAFHSVSGYSAIGSYVGTGTTDNFVFLGFRPAFILIKNISASSAWYIFDSARNTYNVMDNYLRANLSNAEGSLDFCDFLSNGFRIRSSAAEWNGSGNKIIVLSFAEAPFAFANAR
;
A
#
# COMPACT_ATOMS: atom_id res chain seq x y z
N SER A 1 -19.85 1.83 -12.10
CA SER A 1 -18.40 2.12 -12.05
C SER A 1 -17.80 2.07 -13.45
N SER A 2 -16.78 2.89 -13.67
CA SER A 2 -15.89 2.81 -14.84
C SER A 2 -14.53 2.32 -14.37
N VAL A 3 -13.90 1.43 -15.14
CA VAL A 3 -12.66 0.75 -14.77
C VAL A 3 -11.65 0.86 -15.90
N SER A 4 -10.41 1.23 -15.56
CA SER A 4 -9.23 1.14 -16.44
C SER A 4 -8.21 0.25 -15.73
N ALA A 5 -8.06 -0.98 -16.18
CA ALA A 5 -7.21 -1.98 -15.56
C ALA A 5 -6.06 -2.39 -16.50
N ASN A 6 -4.87 -2.53 -15.93
CA ASN A 6 -3.74 -3.24 -16.53
C ASN A 6 -3.53 -4.53 -15.70
N THR A 7 -4.06 -5.62 -16.20
CA THR A 7 -4.02 -6.92 -15.51
C THR A 7 -2.61 -7.49 -15.40
N ASP A 8 -1.74 -7.21 -16.38
CA ASP A 8 -0.35 -7.67 -16.37
C ASP A 8 0.49 -6.94 -15.31
N ALA A 9 0.17 -5.65 -15.06
CA ALA A 9 0.80 -4.87 -14.00
C ALA A 9 0.11 -5.02 -12.63
N GLY A 10 -1.04 -5.69 -12.57
CA GLY A 10 -1.81 -5.83 -11.34
C GLY A 10 -2.34 -4.50 -10.78
N PHE A 11 -2.67 -3.55 -11.65
CA PHE A 11 -3.10 -2.20 -11.29
C PHE A 11 -4.40 -1.80 -11.97
N SER A 12 -5.29 -1.13 -11.23
CA SER A 12 -6.56 -0.65 -11.76
C SER A 12 -6.93 0.72 -11.19
N ILE A 13 -7.48 1.57 -12.05
CA ILE A 13 -8.12 2.84 -11.70
C ILE A 13 -9.63 2.64 -11.83
N ILE A 14 -10.37 2.99 -10.79
CA ILE A 14 -11.81 2.76 -10.70
C ILE A 14 -12.49 4.08 -10.35
N SER A 15 -13.52 4.47 -11.11
CA SER A 15 -14.36 5.60 -10.75
C SER A 15 -15.82 5.16 -10.62
N TRP A 16 -16.51 5.73 -9.62
CA TRP A 16 -17.94 5.47 -9.41
C TRP A 16 -18.63 6.69 -8.83
N THR A 17 -19.95 6.68 -8.95
CA THR A 17 -20.82 7.60 -8.21
C THR A 17 -21.53 6.82 -7.12
N GLY A 18 -21.50 7.32 -5.90
CA GLY A 18 -22.15 6.67 -4.76
C GLY A 18 -23.66 6.55 -4.93
N SER A 19 -24.21 5.41 -4.55
CA SER A 19 -25.63 5.09 -4.61
C SER A 19 -26.40 5.46 -3.33
N GLY A 20 -25.70 5.72 -2.24
CA GLY A 20 -26.27 5.90 -0.90
C GLY A 20 -26.46 4.61 -0.11
N ALA A 21 -26.16 3.47 -0.69
CA ALA A 21 -26.32 2.16 -0.06
C ALA A 21 -25.02 1.36 -0.13
N ASP A 22 -24.91 0.38 0.74
CA ASP A 22 -23.89 -0.66 0.67
C ASP A 22 -23.96 -1.37 -0.68
N GLY A 23 -22.80 -1.74 -1.23
CA GLY A 23 -22.75 -2.38 -2.54
C GLY A 23 -21.34 -2.81 -2.93
N THR A 24 -21.18 -3.16 -4.19
CA THR A 24 -19.90 -3.56 -4.76
C THR A 24 -19.54 -2.76 -6.00
N ILE A 25 -18.24 -2.60 -6.25
CA ILE A 25 -17.70 -2.06 -7.50
C ILE A 25 -16.77 -3.09 -8.13
N GLY A 26 -16.82 -3.23 -9.47
CA GLY A 26 -15.84 -4.03 -10.20
C GLY A 26 -14.48 -3.35 -10.21
N HIS A 27 -13.38 -4.12 -10.14
CA HIS A 27 -12.01 -3.59 -10.19
C HIS A 27 -11.22 -4.00 -11.44
N GLY A 28 -11.70 -4.97 -12.21
CA GLY A 28 -11.11 -5.37 -13.49
C GLY A 28 -9.76 -6.07 -13.41
N LEU A 29 -9.29 -6.42 -12.22
CA LEU A 29 -8.07 -7.22 -12.01
C LEU A 29 -8.40 -8.71 -12.05
N THR A 30 -7.37 -9.55 -12.18
CA THR A 30 -7.48 -11.01 -12.22
C THR A 30 -7.41 -11.69 -10.85
N GLN A 31 -7.13 -10.92 -9.81
CA GLN A 31 -7.02 -11.38 -8.43
C GLN A 31 -7.58 -10.34 -7.47
N THR A 32 -7.98 -10.77 -6.28
CA THR A 32 -8.38 -9.89 -5.19
C THR A 32 -7.29 -8.84 -4.91
N PRO A 33 -7.62 -7.54 -4.89
CA PRO A 33 -6.65 -6.50 -4.60
C PRO A 33 -6.01 -6.68 -3.23
N SER A 34 -4.70 -6.53 -3.15
CA SER A 34 -3.93 -6.57 -1.90
C SER A 34 -3.79 -5.19 -1.24
N PHE A 35 -3.91 -4.13 -2.05
CA PHE A 35 -3.91 -2.75 -1.61
C PHE A 35 -4.93 -1.95 -2.41
N PHE A 36 -5.72 -1.14 -1.73
CA PHE A 36 -6.73 -0.27 -2.34
C PHE A 36 -6.77 1.05 -1.59
N ILE A 37 -6.73 2.15 -2.33
CA ILE A 37 -6.94 3.50 -1.79
C ILE A 37 -8.04 4.19 -2.57
N THR A 38 -8.82 5.02 -1.87
CA THR A 38 -9.95 5.73 -2.47
C THR A 38 -10.07 7.16 -1.95
N LYS A 39 -10.68 8.01 -2.77
CA LYS A 39 -10.89 9.43 -2.48
C LYS A 39 -12.24 9.91 -3.00
N ASP A 40 -12.96 10.63 -2.15
CA ASP A 40 -14.08 11.49 -2.56
C ASP A 40 -13.52 12.70 -3.32
N ARG A 41 -13.93 12.86 -4.58
CA ARG A 41 -13.37 13.89 -5.47
C ARG A 41 -13.92 15.30 -5.19
N ASN A 42 -15.04 15.41 -4.51
CA ASN A 42 -15.75 16.67 -4.28
C ASN A 42 -15.70 17.15 -2.82
N ASN A 43 -15.13 16.35 -1.90
CA ASN A 43 -15.11 16.68 -0.49
C ASN A 43 -13.73 16.52 0.14
N THR A 44 -13.51 17.26 1.24
CA THR A 44 -12.29 17.24 2.04
C THR A 44 -12.21 16.01 2.95
N ARG A 45 -12.48 14.81 2.43
CA ARG A 45 -12.31 13.54 3.16
C ARG A 45 -10.87 13.06 3.06
N ASN A 46 -10.51 12.13 3.92
CA ASN A 46 -9.22 11.46 3.84
C ASN A 46 -9.09 10.63 2.57
N TRP A 47 -7.87 10.25 2.23
CA TRP A 47 -7.57 9.13 1.34
C TRP A 47 -7.70 7.87 2.15
N GLU A 48 -8.84 7.20 2.06
CA GLU A 48 -9.11 5.96 2.78
C GLU A 48 -8.40 4.80 2.08
N GLY A 49 -7.65 4.02 2.86
CA GLY A 49 -6.83 2.92 2.34
C GLY A 49 -7.10 1.59 3.04
N PHE A 50 -6.99 0.53 2.26
CA PHE A 50 -7.00 -0.85 2.71
C PHE A 50 -5.71 -1.55 2.30
N HIS A 51 -5.24 -2.46 3.14
CA HIS A 51 -4.17 -3.40 2.84
C HIS A 51 -4.51 -4.78 3.39
N LYS A 52 -4.18 -5.85 2.65
CA LYS A 52 -4.55 -7.24 3.02
C LYS A 52 -4.08 -7.68 4.41
N ASP A 53 -3.00 -7.07 4.92
CA ASP A 53 -2.40 -7.42 6.20
C ASP A 53 -2.86 -6.53 7.37
N LEU A 54 -3.87 -5.67 7.17
CA LEU A 54 -4.53 -4.96 8.26
C LEU A 54 -5.32 -5.93 9.13
N THR A 55 -5.53 -5.54 10.37
CA THR A 55 -6.53 -6.20 11.22
C THR A 55 -7.91 -6.08 10.57
N ALA A 56 -8.73 -7.11 10.63
CA ALA A 56 -10.07 -7.08 10.05
C ALA A 56 -10.89 -5.90 10.59
N GLY A 57 -11.57 -5.17 9.72
CA GLY A 57 -12.31 -3.96 10.06
C GLY A 57 -11.47 -2.68 10.25
N TYR A 58 -10.16 -2.74 10.01
CA TYR A 58 -9.30 -1.56 10.11
C TYR A 58 -9.08 -0.89 8.75
N VAL A 59 -8.79 0.41 8.80
CA VAL A 59 -8.52 1.29 7.66
C VAL A 59 -7.22 2.05 7.89
N LEU A 60 -6.60 2.50 6.81
CA LEU A 60 -5.49 3.46 6.80
C LEU A 60 -5.91 4.76 6.13
N TYR A 61 -5.17 5.82 6.44
CA TYR A 61 -5.28 7.11 5.76
C TYR A 61 -3.94 7.49 5.15
N LEU A 62 -3.91 7.59 3.79
CA LEU A 62 -2.66 7.92 3.10
C LEU A 62 -2.17 9.34 3.40
N ASN A 63 -3.06 10.25 3.75
CA ASN A 63 -2.76 11.64 4.06
C ASN A 63 -2.53 11.91 5.56
N LEU A 64 -2.50 10.87 6.41
CA LEU A 64 -2.33 11.03 7.86
C LEU A 64 -1.22 10.12 8.39
N THR A 65 -0.77 10.41 9.62
CA THR A 65 0.25 9.62 10.32
C THR A 65 -0.33 8.50 11.20
N ASN A 66 -1.64 8.39 11.34
CA ASN A 66 -2.28 7.40 12.20
C ASN A 66 -1.77 5.97 11.92
N ALA A 67 -1.68 5.16 12.98
CA ALA A 67 -1.65 3.71 12.85
C ALA A 67 -2.93 3.21 12.16
N GLN A 68 -3.05 1.89 11.93
CA GLN A 68 -4.31 1.33 11.48
C GLN A 68 -5.44 1.71 12.47
N ASN A 69 -6.56 2.15 11.91
CA ASN A 69 -7.67 2.66 12.70
C ASN A 69 -8.86 1.69 12.62
N ASN A 70 -9.40 1.30 13.78
CA ASN A 70 -10.59 0.48 13.83
C ASN A 70 -11.79 1.29 13.30
N ALA A 71 -12.30 0.89 12.17
CA ALA A 71 -13.44 1.53 11.51
C ALA A 71 -14.65 0.58 11.42
N GLY A 72 -14.52 -0.65 11.90
CA GLY A 72 -15.54 -1.67 11.76
C GLY A 72 -15.96 -1.83 10.31
N ASN A 73 -17.26 -1.76 10.05
CA ASN A 73 -17.82 -1.82 8.67
C ASN A 73 -18.00 -0.43 8.03
N THR A 74 -17.47 0.64 8.62
CA THR A 74 -17.73 2.01 8.15
C THR A 74 -17.27 2.25 6.72
N TYR A 75 -16.17 1.65 6.29
CA TYR A 75 -15.61 1.87 4.96
C TYR A 75 -15.79 0.66 4.04
N PHE A 76 -15.36 -0.50 4.48
CA PHE A 76 -15.41 -1.74 3.72
C PHE A 76 -16.25 -2.76 4.49
N GLN A 77 -17.29 -3.30 3.85
CA GLN A 77 -18.18 -4.25 4.50
C GLN A 77 -17.43 -5.49 4.97
N GLY A 78 -17.48 -5.77 6.27
CA GLY A 78 -16.87 -6.95 6.87
C GLY A 78 -15.33 -6.99 6.87
N GLY A 79 -14.69 -5.86 6.58
CA GLY A 79 -13.27 -5.83 6.21
C GLY A 79 -13.07 -6.28 4.76
N PHE A 80 -11.92 -6.00 4.19
CA PHE A 80 -11.63 -6.28 2.79
C PHE A 80 -11.59 -7.80 2.46
N SER A 81 -11.46 -8.65 3.45
CA SER A 81 -11.44 -10.12 3.31
C SER A 81 -12.78 -10.78 3.60
N ALA A 82 -13.82 -10.02 3.95
CA ALA A 82 -15.15 -10.56 4.22
C ALA A 82 -16.11 -10.29 3.06
N SER A 83 -17.21 -10.99 3.02
CA SER A 83 -18.23 -11.12 1.97
C SER A 83 -18.36 -9.93 1.00
N GLY A 84 -17.93 -10.11 -0.26
CA GLY A 84 -18.17 -9.17 -1.37
C GLY A 84 -16.94 -8.53 -1.97
N THR A 85 -15.75 -8.59 -1.33
CA THR A 85 -14.46 -8.32 -1.97
C THR A 85 -13.84 -9.65 -2.38
N ASN A 86 -13.55 -9.79 -3.67
CA ASN A 86 -13.06 -11.03 -4.27
C ASN A 86 -12.25 -10.69 -5.54
N ASP A 87 -12.02 -11.66 -6.41
CA ASP A 87 -11.22 -11.48 -7.63
C ASP A 87 -11.90 -10.60 -8.70
N THR A 88 -13.12 -10.16 -8.49
CA THR A 88 -13.87 -9.33 -9.46
C THR A 88 -14.44 -8.05 -8.88
N THR A 89 -14.72 -8.01 -7.56
CA THR A 89 -15.42 -6.88 -6.92
C THR A 89 -14.77 -6.46 -5.61
N ILE A 90 -14.97 -5.18 -5.25
CA ILE A 90 -14.67 -4.60 -3.94
C ILE A 90 -15.97 -4.23 -3.26
N ALA A 91 -16.20 -4.71 -2.04
CA ALA A 91 -17.35 -4.36 -1.22
C ALA A 91 -17.13 -3.00 -0.54
N LEU A 92 -18.09 -2.11 -0.72
CA LEU A 92 -18.09 -0.76 -0.15
C LEU A 92 -19.29 -0.59 0.76
N SER A 93 -19.12 0.09 1.88
CA SER A 93 -20.22 0.57 2.69
C SER A 93 -20.88 1.80 2.07
N SER A 94 -22.07 2.14 2.55
CA SER A 94 -22.76 3.37 2.21
C SER A 94 -21.94 4.65 2.49
N TYR A 95 -20.96 4.58 3.39
CA TYR A 95 -20.04 5.68 3.66
C TYR A 95 -19.10 6.00 2.48
N LEU A 96 -18.57 4.98 1.78
CA LEU A 96 -17.79 5.14 0.55
C LEU A 96 -18.67 5.24 -0.69
N ALA A 97 -19.96 4.96 -0.55
CA ALA A 97 -20.95 5.01 -1.61
C ALA A 97 -22.03 6.09 -1.38
N GLN A 98 -21.71 7.19 -0.68
CA GLN A 98 -22.69 8.25 -0.40
C GLN A 98 -23.31 8.80 -1.68
N THR A 99 -24.64 8.97 -1.65
CA THR A 99 -25.47 9.35 -2.81
C THR A 99 -24.87 10.53 -3.60
N GLY A 100 -24.69 10.33 -4.90
CA GLY A 100 -24.26 11.35 -5.85
C GLY A 100 -22.80 11.76 -5.75
N ARG A 101 -22.00 11.19 -4.83
CA ARG A 101 -20.59 11.55 -4.69
C ARG A 101 -19.71 10.87 -5.72
N PRO A 102 -18.91 11.64 -6.48
CA PRO A 102 -17.95 11.08 -7.41
C PRO A 102 -16.72 10.61 -6.65
N MET A 103 -16.44 9.33 -6.73
CA MET A 103 -15.31 8.65 -6.08
C MET A 103 -14.28 8.20 -7.11
N ILE A 104 -13.03 8.09 -6.66
CA ILE A 104 -11.96 7.42 -7.40
C ILE A 104 -11.24 6.45 -6.47
N GLY A 105 -10.81 5.31 -7.03
CA GLY A 105 -10.02 4.33 -6.31
C GLY A 105 -8.89 3.77 -7.16
N TYR A 106 -7.84 3.32 -6.50
CA TYR A 106 -6.67 2.69 -7.10
C TYR A 106 -6.46 1.34 -6.41
N ALA A 107 -6.53 0.27 -7.18
CA ALA A 107 -6.44 -1.10 -6.70
C ALA A 107 -5.17 -1.76 -7.23
N PHE A 108 -4.50 -2.52 -6.38
CA PHE A 108 -3.25 -3.21 -6.70
C PHE A 108 -3.29 -4.64 -6.16
N HIS A 109 -2.74 -5.58 -6.93
CA HIS A 109 -2.30 -6.89 -6.43
C HIS A 109 -0.83 -7.14 -6.79
N SER A 110 -0.19 -8.07 -6.08
CA SER A 110 1.20 -8.45 -6.37
C SER A 110 1.31 -9.19 -7.71
N VAL A 111 2.36 -8.89 -8.45
CA VAL A 111 2.73 -9.58 -9.70
C VAL A 111 4.17 -10.08 -9.57
N SER A 112 4.37 -11.39 -9.72
CA SER A 112 5.68 -12.02 -9.56
C SER A 112 6.74 -11.36 -10.45
N GLY A 113 7.88 -10.98 -9.88
CA GLY A 113 8.98 -10.32 -10.56
C GLY A 113 8.73 -8.84 -10.92
N TYR A 114 7.56 -8.28 -10.65
CA TYR A 114 7.20 -6.89 -10.97
C TYR A 114 6.83 -6.08 -9.73
N SER A 115 5.93 -6.59 -8.90
CA SER A 115 5.47 -5.89 -7.70
C SER A 115 5.24 -6.84 -6.54
N ALA A 116 5.46 -6.37 -5.32
CA ALA A 116 5.14 -7.11 -4.11
C ALA A 116 4.43 -6.20 -3.09
N ILE A 117 3.29 -6.68 -2.60
CA ILE A 117 2.46 -6.03 -1.60
C ILE A 117 2.35 -6.98 -0.41
N GLY A 118 2.87 -6.58 0.72
CA GLY A 118 2.91 -7.43 1.91
C GLY A 118 3.26 -6.67 3.17
N SER A 119 3.72 -7.39 4.17
CA SER A 119 4.14 -6.81 5.43
C SER A 119 5.34 -7.55 6.01
N TYR A 120 6.05 -6.89 6.90
CA TYR A 120 7.08 -7.49 7.74
C TYR A 120 6.91 -7.04 9.18
N VAL A 121 7.55 -7.76 10.09
CA VAL A 121 7.60 -7.42 11.51
C VAL A 121 8.96 -6.80 11.81
N GLY A 122 8.95 -5.65 12.46
CA GLY A 122 10.16 -4.98 12.92
C GLY A 122 10.86 -5.79 14.01
N THR A 123 12.18 -5.85 13.92
CA THR A 123 13.04 -6.56 14.90
C THR A 123 13.61 -5.64 15.96
N GLY A 124 13.62 -4.32 15.72
CA GLY A 124 14.31 -3.35 16.56
C GLY A 124 15.85 -3.40 16.45
N THR A 125 16.38 -4.14 15.46
CA THR A 125 17.82 -4.31 15.22
C THR A 125 18.20 -3.84 13.83
N THR A 126 19.50 -3.76 13.54
CA THR A 126 20.03 -3.27 12.26
C THR A 126 20.16 -4.34 11.18
N ASP A 127 19.54 -5.50 11.34
CA ASP A 127 19.62 -6.61 10.38
C ASP A 127 18.28 -7.33 10.25
N ASN A 128 17.35 -6.69 9.55
CA ASN A 128 16.02 -7.26 9.26
C ASN A 128 15.87 -7.38 7.74
N PHE A 129 15.88 -8.61 7.22
CA PHE A 129 15.72 -8.86 5.78
C PHE A 129 14.26 -9.05 5.40
N VAL A 130 13.83 -8.31 4.37
CA VAL A 130 12.49 -8.38 3.80
C VAL A 130 12.57 -8.92 2.38
N PHE A 131 12.05 -10.13 2.18
CA PHE A 131 12.03 -10.80 0.89
C PHE A 131 10.92 -10.21 -0.01
N LEU A 132 11.25 -9.89 -1.26
CA LEU A 132 10.31 -9.40 -2.29
C LEU A 132 10.30 -10.30 -3.54
N GLY A 133 11.35 -11.10 -3.76
CA GLY A 133 11.56 -11.89 -4.97
C GLY A 133 12.22 -11.13 -6.13
N PHE A 134 12.59 -9.85 -5.90
CA PHE A 134 13.27 -8.99 -6.88
C PHE A 134 14.05 -7.86 -6.16
N ARG A 135 14.97 -7.22 -6.90
CA ARG A 135 15.57 -5.97 -6.47
C ARG A 135 14.54 -4.83 -6.62
N PRO A 136 14.19 -4.11 -5.55
CA PRO A 136 13.24 -3.02 -5.67
C PRO A 136 13.88 -1.79 -6.35
N ALA A 137 13.09 -1.07 -7.16
CA ALA A 137 13.37 0.31 -7.57
C ALA A 137 12.63 1.31 -6.69
N PHE A 138 11.49 0.90 -6.13
CA PHE A 138 10.61 1.74 -5.33
C PHE A 138 10.00 0.92 -4.19
N ILE A 139 9.97 1.51 -3.00
CA ILE A 139 9.20 1.00 -1.87
C ILE A 139 8.44 2.13 -1.18
N LEU A 140 7.18 1.87 -0.86
CA LEU A 140 6.34 2.68 0.02
C LEU A 140 6.05 1.84 1.27
N ILE A 141 6.38 2.36 2.43
CA ILE A 141 6.16 1.66 3.70
C ILE A 141 5.33 2.47 4.68
N LYS A 142 4.62 1.77 5.57
CA LYS A 142 3.84 2.37 6.65
C LYS A 142 3.85 1.46 7.87
N ASN A 143 4.25 2.01 9.00
CA ASN A 143 4.04 1.36 10.29
C ASN A 143 2.54 1.40 10.63
N ILE A 144 1.90 0.23 10.76
CA ILE A 144 0.48 0.11 11.07
C ILE A 144 0.22 -0.16 12.56
N SER A 145 1.26 -0.44 13.33
CA SER A 145 1.18 -0.68 14.79
C SER A 145 1.33 0.61 15.59
N ALA A 146 1.94 1.64 15.03
CA ALA A 146 2.19 2.92 15.69
C ALA A 146 1.96 4.08 14.72
N SER A 147 1.73 5.27 15.28
CA SER A 147 1.64 6.52 14.50
C SER A 147 2.99 6.83 13.85
N SER A 148 3.01 6.98 12.53
CA SER A 148 4.21 7.20 11.73
C SER A 148 3.83 7.81 10.38
N ALA A 149 4.76 8.44 9.66
CA ALA A 149 4.53 8.85 8.28
C ALA A 149 4.47 7.66 7.32
N TRP A 150 4.07 7.92 6.08
CA TRP A 150 4.26 7.05 4.94
C TRP A 150 5.59 7.40 4.29
N TYR A 151 6.52 6.47 4.21
CA TYR A 151 7.87 6.69 3.68
C TYR A 151 8.04 6.10 2.30
N ILE A 152 8.69 6.85 1.43
CA ILE A 152 9.05 6.46 0.08
C ILE A 152 10.57 6.41 -0.02
N PHE A 153 11.10 5.31 -0.54
CA PHE A 153 12.50 5.13 -0.93
C PHE A 153 12.56 4.64 -2.37
N ASP A 154 13.52 5.12 -3.14
CA ASP A 154 13.67 4.70 -4.54
C ASP A 154 15.13 4.76 -5.00
N SER A 155 15.45 3.91 -6.00
CA SER A 155 16.80 3.79 -6.57
C SER A 155 17.21 4.98 -7.46
N ALA A 156 16.28 5.85 -7.82
CA ALA A 156 16.60 7.07 -8.56
C ALA A 156 17.16 8.16 -7.65
N ARG A 157 16.73 8.17 -6.39
CA ARG A 157 17.20 9.07 -5.33
C ARG A 157 18.55 8.63 -4.79
N ASN A 158 18.70 7.33 -4.56
CA ASN A 158 19.95 6.69 -4.15
C ASN A 158 20.32 5.63 -5.18
N THR A 159 21.25 5.95 -6.07
CA THR A 159 21.70 5.04 -7.14
C THR A 159 22.45 3.83 -6.57
N TYR A 160 23.08 3.98 -5.43
CA TYR A 160 23.83 2.93 -4.72
C TYR A 160 23.33 2.78 -3.29
N ASN A 161 23.54 1.61 -2.72
CA ASN A 161 23.34 1.39 -1.28
C ASN A 161 24.30 2.27 -0.45
N VAL A 162 23.91 2.86 0.62
CA VAL A 162 22.66 2.69 1.40
C VAL A 162 21.52 3.53 0.80
N MET A 163 20.26 3.05 0.90
CA MET A 163 19.07 3.85 0.62
C MET A 163 18.81 4.72 1.86
N ASP A 164 19.34 5.93 1.89
CA ASP A 164 19.23 6.85 3.01
C ASP A 164 18.30 8.03 2.76
N ASN A 165 18.11 8.45 1.51
CA ASN A 165 17.22 9.53 1.16
C ASN A 165 15.76 9.05 1.06
N TYR A 166 14.84 9.79 1.70
CA TYR A 166 13.42 9.43 1.72
C TYR A 166 12.51 10.65 1.60
N LEU A 167 11.30 10.39 1.09
CA LEU A 167 10.18 11.32 1.17
C LEU A 167 9.10 10.78 2.13
N ARG A 168 8.30 11.72 2.64
CA ARG A 168 7.07 11.40 3.36
C ARG A 168 5.87 11.72 2.48
N ALA A 169 5.14 10.67 2.04
CA ALA A 169 4.03 10.84 1.10
C ALA A 169 2.86 11.67 1.67
N ASN A 170 2.74 11.75 2.99
CA ASN A 170 1.65 12.41 3.70
C ASN A 170 2.03 13.73 4.38
N LEU A 171 3.25 14.23 4.21
CA LEU A 171 3.74 15.43 4.86
C LEU A 171 4.44 16.34 3.86
N SER A 172 4.49 17.64 4.16
CA SER A 172 5.15 18.65 3.33
C SER A 172 6.63 18.85 3.64
N ASN A 173 7.25 17.95 4.41
CA ASN A 173 8.65 18.02 4.72
C ASN A 173 9.51 17.88 3.45
N ALA A 174 10.64 18.56 3.42
CA ALA A 174 11.71 18.31 2.46
C ALA A 174 12.20 16.86 2.56
N GLU A 175 12.96 16.42 1.54
CA GLU A 175 13.68 15.15 1.57
C GLU A 175 14.48 15.02 2.85
N GLY A 176 14.35 13.86 3.50
CA GLY A 176 15.13 13.51 4.68
C GLY A 176 16.21 12.51 4.33
N SER A 177 17.21 12.40 5.20
CA SER A 177 18.28 11.40 5.07
C SER A 177 18.47 10.67 6.38
N LEU A 178 18.43 9.33 6.32
CA LEU A 178 18.75 8.43 7.43
C LEU A 178 19.01 7.04 6.86
N ASP A 179 20.10 6.40 7.22
CA ASP A 179 20.44 5.04 6.79
C ASP A 179 19.27 4.09 7.04
N PHE A 180 18.53 3.77 5.99
CA PHE A 180 17.35 2.94 6.10
C PHE A 180 17.66 1.49 5.74
N CYS A 181 18.02 1.21 4.48
CA CYS A 181 18.22 -0.15 4.02
C CYS A 181 19.18 -0.28 2.85
N ASP A 182 19.59 -1.52 2.58
CA ASP A 182 20.21 -1.92 1.31
C ASP A 182 19.15 -2.54 0.40
N PHE A 183 19.06 -2.10 -0.86
CA PHE A 183 18.34 -2.81 -1.91
C PHE A 183 19.19 -3.96 -2.45
N LEU A 184 18.69 -5.18 -2.30
CA LEU A 184 19.36 -6.42 -2.68
C LEU A 184 18.63 -7.08 -3.86
N SER A 185 19.25 -8.07 -4.49
CA SER A 185 18.71 -8.74 -5.69
C SER A 185 17.34 -9.39 -5.51
N ASN A 186 16.95 -9.70 -4.26
CA ASN A 186 15.72 -10.43 -3.94
C ASN A 186 14.87 -9.76 -2.83
N GLY A 187 15.17 -8.49 -2.50
CA GLY A 187 14.47 -7.75 -1.46
C GLY A 187 15.29 -6.59 -0.91
N PHE A 188 15.07 -6.24 0.35
CA PHE A 188 15.86 -5.24 1.03
C PHE A 188 16.23 -5.67 2.45
N ARG A 189 17.35 -5.16 2.95
CA ARG A 189 17.82 -5.39 4.31
C ARG A 189 17.86 -4.07 5.07
N ILE A 190 17.10 -4.01 6.17
CA ILE A 190 16.98 -2.80 6.99
C ILE A 190 18.25 -2.66 7.84
N ARG A 191 18.82 -1.46 7.85
CA ARG A 191 20.05 -1.10 8.56
C ARG A 191 19.82 -0.22 9.80
N SER A 192 18.56 0.07 10.08
CA SER A 192 18.14 0.98 11.14
C SER A 192 17.24 0.29 12.15
N SER A 193 17.39 0.62 13.42
CA SER A 193 16.50 0.20 14.52
C SER A 193 15.35 1.18 14.75
N ALA A 194 15.19 2.22 13.92
CA ALA A 194 14.19 3.26 14.08
C ALA A 194 12.77 2.69 14.14
N ALA A 195 11.99 3.16 15.11
CA ALA A 195 10.66 2.63 15.40
C ALA A 195 9.66 2.82 14.26
N GLU A 196 9.87 3.81 13.40
CA GLU A 196 9.02 4.15 12.27
C GLU A 196 8.91 3.02 11.25
N TRP A 197 9.99 2.28 11.03
CA TRP A 197 10.08 1.24 10.01
C TRP A 197 10.66 -0.09 10.51
N ASN A 198 11.17 -0.17 11.74
CA ASN A 198 11.73 -1.41 12.29
C ASN A 198 11.55 -1.57 13.79
N GLY A 199 10.59 -0.86 14.40
CA GLY A 199 10.28 -1.03 15.83
C GLY A 199 9.97 -2.48 16.18
N SER A 200 10.58 -3.01 17.26
CA SER A 200 10.42 -4.40 17.68
C SER A 200 8.95 -4.79 17.85
N GLY A 201 8.51 -5.84 17.14
CA GLY A 201 7.15 -6.34 17.16
C GLY A 201 6.13 -5.51 16.36
N ASN A 202 6.51 -4.34 15.83
CA ASN A 202 5.61 -3.55 14.98
C ASN A 202 5.42 -4.22 13.63
N LYS A 203 4.19 -4.20 13.11
CA LYS A 203 3.88 -4.61 11.75
C LYS A 203 4.01 -3.41 10.82
N ILE A 204 4.79 -3.56 9.77
CA ILE A 204 5.00 -2.56 8.73
C ILE A 204 4.52 -3.13 7.40
N ILE A 205 3.61 -2.43 6.72
CA ILE A 205 3.19 -2.79 5.37
C ILE A 205 4.15 -2.22 4.34
N VAL A 206 4.25 -2.91 3.21
CA VAL A 206 5.10 -2.52 2.08
C VAL A 206 4.36 -2.69 0.75
N LEU A 207 4.50 -1.68 -0.11
CA LEU A 207 4.19 -1.73 -1.53
C LEU A 207 5.50 -1.47 -2.28
N SER A 208 5.90 -2.39 -3.15
CA SER A 208 7.18 -2.32 -3.85
C SER A 208 7.04 -2.64 -5.33
N PHE A 209 7.92 -2.02 -6.14
CA PHE A 209 8.06 -2.28 -7.57
C PHE A 209 9.51 -2.60 -7.91
N ALA A 210 9.69 -3.54 -8.86
CA ALA A 210 10.99 -4.05 -9.28
C ALA A 210 11.78 -3.03 -10.10
N GLU A 211 13.10 -3.06 -10.00
CA GLU A 211 14.03 -2.31 -10.85
C GLU A 211 14.00 -2.83 -12.31
N ALA A 212 13.90 -4.14 -12.48
CA ALA A 212 13.76 -4.78 -13.77
C ALA A 212 12.50 -5.66 -13.77
N PRO A 213 11.40 -5.21 -14.41
CA PRO A 213 10.09 -5.86 -14.30
C PRO A 213 9.94 -7.07 -15.23
N PHE A 214 10.92 -7.98 -15.25
CA PHE A 214 10.89 -9.21 -16.06
C PHE A 214 11.05 -10.45 -15.18
N ALA A 215 10.02 -11.29 -15.15
CA ALA A 215 10.00 -12.51 -14.34
C ALA A 215 11.14 -13.51 -14.66
N PHE A 216 11.82 -13.39 -15.82
CA PHE A 216 12.80 -14.36 -16.28
C PHE A 216 14.11 -13.76 -16.81
N ALA A 217 14.38 -12.49 -16.65
CA ALA A 217 15.60 -11.84 -17.13
C ALA A 217 16.43 -11.25 -15.98
N ASN A 218 16.89 -12.11 -15.06
CA ASN A 218 17.74 -11.69 -13.93
C ASN A 218 19.25 -11.91 -14.18
N ALA A 219 19.65 -12.08 -15.43
CA ALA A 219 21.07 -12.13 -15.79
C ALA A 219 21.60 -10.73 -16.08
N ARG A 220 22.06 -10.04 -15.05
CA ARG A 220 22.98 -8.90 -15.11
C ARG A 220 24.05 -9.06 -14.07
#